data_28a35c1ca2b3981942d85340b865fdd3
#
_entry.id   28a35c1ca2b3981942d85340b865fdd3
#
_cell.length_a   1.000
_cell.length_b   1.000
_cell.length_c   1.000
_cell.angle_alpha   90.00
_cell.angle_beta   90.00
_cell.angle_gamma   90.00
#
_symmetry.space_group_name_H-M   'P 1'
#
loop_
_entity.id
_entity.type
_entity.pdbx_description
1 polymer ?
#
loop_
_entity_poly.entity_id
_entity_poly.type
_entity_poly.pdbx_seq_one_letter_code
_entity_poly.pdbx_strand_id
1 'polypeptide(L)'
;MTYQPSSLQLQREAAKRRASRRSTLIALASTFAFGTLIAVVITGAQGYEKVKASFFNWHYAKQALPSVAHGLLLNLRVLVMAEFFVLLLGLLIAIARTTTSPVLYPLRLIATIYTDLFRGLPLLLVLLLVGLGIPGLRISWIPNSAVVLGTVALVLTYSAYVAEVIRAGIEGVNPTQRQAARALGLSQSQTLEHVVLPQALRNVTPPLLNDLVSLQKDSGLISVLGAVDAIRAAGIQTAQSFNFTPYLVAGALFVLLTIPLTRFTDWLTRKQDSRQRAQGQW
;
A
#
# COMPACT_ATOMS: atom_id res chain seq x y z
N MET A 1 10.52 -50.28 -16.89
CA MET A 1 10.21 -50.86 -15.58
C MET A 1 9.20 -49.93 -14.90
N THR A 2 7.93 -50.34 -14.78
CA THR A 2 6.89 -49.58 -14.07
C THR A 2 7.12 -49.78 -12.57
N TYR A 3 7.40 -48.65 -11.89
CA TYR A 3 7.57 -48.62 -10.43
C TYR A 3 6.27 -49.08 -9.75
N GLN A 4 6.28 -50.20 -9.04
CA GLN A 4 5.17 -50.62 -8.17
C GLN A 4 5.51 -50.24 -6.72
N PRO A 5 4.68 -49.40 -6.08
CA PRO A 5 4.90 -48.98 -4.70
C PRO A 5 4.77 -50.19 -3.76
N SER A 6 5.64 -50.29 -2.75
CA SER A 6 5.60 -51.37 -1.76
C SER A 6 4.32 -51.27 -0.90
N SER A 7 3.86 -52.42 -0.35
CA SER A 7 2.69 -52.49 0.53
C SER A 7 2.77 -51.51 1.72
N LEU A 8 3.98 -51.31 2.22
CA LEU A 8 4.29 -50.35 3.31
C LEU A 8 4.14 -48.89 2.88
N GLN A 9 4.48 -48.56 1.63
CA GLN A 9 4.25 -47.23 1.04
C GLN A 9 2.76 -46.95 0.85
N LEU A 10 1.99 -47.92 0.34
CA LEU A 10 0.55 -47.82 0.18
C LEU A 10 -0.19 -47.62 1.53
N GLN A 11 0.26 -48.33 2.57
CA GLN A 11 -0.27 -48.13 3.92
C GLN A 11 0.02 -46.76 4.50
N ARG A 12 1.27 -46.25 4.30
CA ARG A 12 1.64 -44.88 4.73
C ARG A 12 0.88 -43.80 3.98
N GLU A 13 0.65 -43.95 2.69
CA GLU A 13 -0.16 -43.02 1.91
C GLU A 13 -1.64 -43.06 2.32
N ALA A 14 -2.21 -44.25 2.57
CA ALA A 14 -3.58 -44.37 3.07
C ALA A 14 -3.74 -43.73 4.46
N ALA A 15 -2.77 -43.91 5.36
CA ALA A 15 -2.74 -43.29 6.67
C ALA A 15 -2.62 -41.74 6.56
N LYS A 16 -1.73 -41.22 5.68
CA LYS A 16 -1.62 -39.77 5.40
C LYS A 16 -2.92 -39.18 4.84
N ARG A 17 -3.56 -39.87 3.88
CA ARG A 17 -4.85 -39.43 3.32
C ARG A 17 -5.97 -39.42 4.37
N ARG A 18 -6.04 -40.44 5.26
CA ARG A 18 -6.99 -40.46 6.37
C ARG A 18 -6.73 -39.32 7.37
N ALA A 19 -5.48 -39.11 7.75
CA ALA A 19 -5.06 -38.00 8.64
C ALA A 19 -5.37 -36.63 8.03
N SER A 20 -5.08 -36.43 6.74
CA SER A 20 -5.39 -35.20 6.01
C SER A 20 -6.91 -34.95 5.96
N ARG A 21 -7.72 -35.96 5.59
CA ARG A 21 -9.20 -35.84 5.57
C ARG A 21 -9.75 -35.52 6.95
N ARG A 22 -9.27 -36.17 8.02
CA ARG A 22 -9.67 -35.90 9.40
C ARG A 22 -9.31 -34.48 9.81
N SER A 23 -8.10 -34.03 9.49
CA SER A 23 -7.65 -32.65 9.74
C SER A 23 -8.53 -31.63 9.00
N THR A 24 -8.85 -31.87 7.72
CA THR A 24 -9.73 -31.00 6.94
C THR A 24 -11.15 -30.96 7.51
N LEU A 25 -11.70 -32.09 7.92
CA LEU A 25 -13.04 -32.14 8.55
C LEU A 25 -13.06 -31.38 9.89
N ILE A 26 -12.04 -31.56 10.72
CA ILE A 26 -11.92 -30.82 11.99
C ILE A 26 -11.80 -29.32 11.72
N ALA A 27 -10.99 -28.91 10.74
CA ALA A 27 -10.84 -27.51 10.35
C ALA A 27 -12.17 -26.91 9.87
N LEU A 28 -12.90 -27.61 9.01
CA LEU A 28 -14.23 -27.19 8.55
C LEU A 28 -15.24 -27.11 9.69
N ALA A 29 -15.29 -28.14 10.55
CA ALA A 29 -16.20 -28.16 11.70
C ALA A 29 -15.89 -27.02 12.70
N SER A 30 -14.60 -26.78 13.00
CA SER A 30 -14.20 -25.67 13.88
C SER A 30 -14.50 -24.30 13.26
N THR A 31 -14.27 -24.12 11.97
CA THR A 31 -14.61 -22.88 11.24
C THR A 31 -16.13 -22.64 11.26
N PHE A 32 -16.92 -23.69 11.00
CA PHE A 32 -18.38 -23.61 11.04
C PHE A 32 -18.89 -23.31 12.47
N ALA A 33 -18.38 -24.03 13.49
CA ALA A 33 -18.75 -23.79 14.88
C ALA A 33 -18.42 -22.37 15.34
N PHE A 34 -17.22 -21.87 14.98
CA PHE A 34 -16.81 -20.49 15.27
C PHE A 34 -17.66 -19.46 14.55
N GLY A 35 -17.94 -19.69 13.25
CA GLY A 35 -18.84 -18.82 12.47
C GLY A 35 -20.26 -18.78 13.03
N THR A 36 -20.79 -19.95 13.45
CA THR A 36 -22.11 -20.04 14.09
C THR A 36 -22.13 -19.32 15.43
N LEU A 37 -21.10 -19.48 16.26
CA LEU A 37 -20.98 -18.77 17.54
C LEU A 37 -21.00 -17.26 17.33
N ILE A 38 -20.21 -16.75 16.37
CA ILE A 38 -20.18 -15.30 16.04
C ILE A 38 -21.57 -14.85 15.57
N ALA A 39 -22.21 -15.60 14.67
CA ALA A 39 -23.54 -15.27 14.17
C ALA A 39 -24.57 -15.20 15.31
N VAL A 40 -24.59 -16.17 16.22
CA VAL A 40 -25.50 -16.20 17.37
C VAL A 40 -25.25 -15.03 18.32
N VAL A 41 -23.97 -14.70 18.60
CA VAL A 41 -23.63 -13.55 19.47
C VAL A 41 -24.06 -12.23 18.82
N ILE A 42 -23.84 -12.06 17.52
CA ILE A 42 -24.19 -10.82 16.82
C ILE A 42 -25.72 -10.70 16.70
N THR A 43 -26.41 -11.74 16.23
CA THR A 43 -27.88 -11.69 16.03
C THR A 43 -28.66 -11.69 17.35
N GLY A 44 -28.09 -12.22 18.43
CA GLY A 44 -28.66 -12.16 19.77
C GLY A 44 -28.48 -10.83 20.49
N ALA A 45 -27.64 -9.91 19.96
CA ALA A 45 -27.43 -8.61 20.57
C ALA A 45 -28.69 -7.72 20.45
N GLN A 46 -29.06 -7.05 21.56
CA GLN A 46 -30.25 -6.17 21.59
C GLN A 46 -30.24 -5.05 20.55
N GLY A 47 -29.05 -4.60 20.08
CA GLY A 47 -28.89 -3.57 19.06
C GLY A 47 -28.86 -4.09 17.62
N TYR A 48 -28.94 -5.41 17.40
CA TYR A 48 -28.72 -6.01 16.07
C TYR A 48 -29.63 -5.41 14.99
N GLU A 49 -30.95 -5.36 15.23
CA GLU A 49 -31.90 -4.82 14.23
C GLU A 49 -31.65 -3.34 13.95
N LYS A 50 -31.26 -2.55 14.95
CA LYS A 50 -30.91 -1.13 14.75
C LYS A 50 -29.66 -0.98 13.89
N VAL A 51 -28.62 -1.76 14.18
CA VAL A 51 -27.37 -1.76 13.39
C VAL A 51 -27.65 -2.20 11.96
N LYS A 52 -28.39 -3.29 11.78
CA LYS A 52 -28.77 -3.81 10.46
C LYS A 52 -29.53 -2.75 9.64
N ALA A 53 -30.53 -2.10 10.23
CA ALA A 53 -31.29 -1.04 9.57
C ALA A 53 -30.44 0.20 9.24
N SER A 54 -29.49 0.56 10.12
CA SER A 54 -28.65 1.73 9.95
C SER A 54 -27.46 1.54 9.01
N PHE A 55 -26.97 0.32 8.85
CA PHE A 55 -25.76 0.05 8.05
C PHE A 55 -26.04 -0.72 6.76
N PHE A 56 -27.11 -1.52 6.68
CA PHE A 56 -27.38 -2.42 5.56
C PHE A 56 -28.74 -2.11 4.90
N ASN A 57 -28.93 -0.84 4.50
CA ASN A 57 -30.15 -0.40 3.85
C ASN A 57 -29.94 -0.19 2.35
N TRP A 58 -30.56 -1.02 1.54
CA TRP A 58 -30.40 -1.01 0.08
C TRP A 58 -30.85 0.29 -0.61
N HIS A 59 -31.86 0.96 -0.05
CA HIS A 59 -32.33 2.25 -0.58
C HIS A 59 -31.22 3.31 -0.50
N TYR A 60 -30.62 3.46 0.69
CA TYR A 60 -29.52 4.42 0.91
C TYR A 60 -28.23 4.02 0.17
N ALA A 61 -27.98 2.70 -0.03
CA ALA A 61 -26.86 2.24 -0.84
C ALA A 61 -26.98 2.72 -2.30
N LYS A 62 -28.15 2.54 -2.92
CA LYS A 62 -28.42 2.99 -4.30
C LYS A 62 -28.34 4.52 -4.43
N GLN A 63 -28.86 5.25 -3.45
CA GLN A 63 -28.86 6.72 -3.45
C GLN A 63 -27.43 7.27 -3.34
N ALA A 64 -26.59 6.67 -2.50
CA ALA A 64 -25.22 7.14 -2.26
C ALA A 64 -24.24 6.73 -3.38
N LEU A 65 -24.48 5.61 -4.07
CA LEU A 65 -23.54 5.03 -5.03
C LEU A 65 -23.03 6.02 -6.09
N PRO A 66 -23.85 6.85 -6.76
CA PRO A 66 -23.35 7.78 -7.77
C PRO A 66 -22.40 8.83 -7.22
N SER A 67 -22.74 9.45 -6.09
CA SER A 67 -21.93 10.50 -5.46
C SER A 67 -20.63 9.94 -4.89
N VAL A 68 -20.69 8.78 -4.25
CA VAL A 68 -19.50 8.08 -3.71
C VAL A 68 -18.57 7.60 -4.82
N ALA A 69 -19.12 7.05 -5.92
CA ALA A 69 -18.34 6.65 -7.09
C ALA A 69 -17.66 7.86 -7.76
N HIS A 70 -18.35 8.99 -7.86
CA HIS A 70 -17.76 10.23 -8.36
C HIS A 70 -16.61 10.72 -7.44
N GLY A 71 -16.82 10.67 -6.13
CA GLY A 71 -15.76 10.94 -5.15
C GLY A 71 -14.57 10.01 -5.27
N LEU A 72 -14.78 8.72 -5.56
CA LEU A 72 -13.70 7.74 -5.81
C LEU A 72 -12.88 8.09 -7.06
N LEU A 73 -13.48 8.65 -8.10
CA LEU A 73 -12.74 9.17 -9.27
C LEU A 73 -11.80 10.31 -8.89
N LEU A 74 -12.18 11.15 -7.92
CA LEU A 74 -11.30 12.16 -7.36
C LEU A 74 -10.11 11.50 -6.63
N ASN A 75 -10.35 10.49 -5.78
CA ASN A 75 -9.28 9.73 -5.12
C ASN A 75 -8.31 9.12 -6.13
N LEU A 76 -8.80 8.56 -7.25
CA LEU A 76 -7.95 8.02 -8.31
C LEU A 76 -7.10 9.09 -9.01
N ARG A 77 -7.65 10.28 -9.26
CA ARG A 77 -6.88 11.40 -9.82
C ARG A 77 -5.78 11.85 -8.85
N VAL A 78 -6.12 11.98 -7.57
CA VAL A 78 -5.16 12.32 -6.51
C VAL A 78 -4.08 11.25 -6.42
N LEU A 79 -4.43 9.97 -6.45
CA LEU A 79 -3.49 8.86 -6.45
C LEU A 79 -2.47 8.96 -7.59
N VAL A 80 -2.94 9.13 -8.84
CA VAL A 80 -2.05 9.20 -10.01
C VAL A 80 -1.13 10.41 -9.95
N MET A 81 -1.68 11.58 -9.57
CA MET A 81 -0.88 12.81 -9.42
C MET A 81 0.13 12.67 -8.27
N ALA A 82 -0.31 12.20 -7.11
CA ALA A 82 0.56 12.03 -5.95
C ALA A 82 1.67 11.04 -6.25
N GLU A 83 1.36 9.86 -6.83
CA GLU A 83 2.35 8.83 -7.14
C GLU A 83 3.45 9.33 -8.07
N PHE A 84 3.08 10.08 -9.12
CA PHE A 84 4.06 10.68 -10.01
C PHE A 84 5.06 11.57 -9.27
N PHE A 85 4.57 12.49 -8.43
CA PHE A 85 5.45 13.38 -7.66
C PHE A 85 6.18 12.67 -6.51
N VAL A 86 5.57 11.67 -5.91
CA VAL A 86 6.19 10.82 -4.88
C VAL A 86 7.42 10.10 -5.42
N LEU A 87 7.27 9.45 -6.58
CA LEU A 87 8.39 8.74 -7.22
C LEU A 87 9.50 9.72 -7.64
N LEU A 88 9.13 10.85 -8.24
CA LEU A 88 10.09 11.87 -8.66
C LEU A 88 10.86 12.45 -7.46
N LEU A 89 10.14 12.95 -6.47
CA LEU A 89 10.75 13.58 -5.29
C LEU A 89 11.50 12.55 -4.43
N GLY A 90 10.93 11.35 -4.25
CA GLY A 90 11.58 10.26 -3.53
C GLY A 90 12.89 9.83 -4.16
N LEU A 91 12.96 9.75 -5.50
CA LEU A 91 14.19 9.47 -6.22
C LEU A 91 15.24 10.58 -6.01
N LEU A 92 14.84 11.86 -6.13
CA LEU A 92 15.75 12.99 -5.92
C LEU A 92 16.33 13.01 -4.50
N ILE A 93 15.49 12.77 -3.50
CA ILE A 93 15.90 12.67 -2.09
C ILE A 93 16.85 11.49 -1.88
N ALA A 94 16.55 10.32 -2.46
CA ALA A 94 17.41 9.14 -2.36
C ALA A 94 18.79 9.40 -2.97
N ILE A 95 18.86 10.03 -4.15
CA ILE A 95 20.12 10.42 -4.79
C ILE A 95 20.90 11.40 -3.90
N ALA A 96 20.24 12.42 -3.35
CA ALA A 96 20.87 13.37 -2.45
C ALA A 96 21.48 12.68 -1.21
N ARG A 97 20.76 11.70 -0.62
CA ARG A 97 21.20 10.96 0.58
C ARG A 97 22.32 9.97 0.30
N THR A 98 22.39 9.39 -0.90
CA THR A 98 23.44 8.42 -1.27
C THR A 98 24.71 9.06 -1.80
N THR A 99 24.70 10.37 -2.04
CA THR A 99 25.87 11.13 -2.50
C THR A 99 26.98 11.16 -1.44
N THR A 100 28.22 10.82 -1.86
CA THR A 100 29.41 10.79 -1.00
C THR A 100 30.25 12.08 -1.09
N SER A 101 29.94 12.98 -2.04
CA SER A 101 30.68 14.22 -2.24
C SER A 101 30.63 15.15 -1.02
N PRO A 102 31.76 15.62 -0.49
CA PRO A 102 31.79 16.58 0.62
C PRO A 102 31.08 17.90 0.29
N VAL A 103 31.12 18.34 -0.97
CA VAL A 103 30.48 19.59 -1.44
C VAL A 103 28.97 19.51 -1.31
N LEU A 104 28.39 18.33 -1.48
CA LEU A 104 26.93 18.07 -1.39
C LEU A 104 26.47 17.66 0.02
N TYR A 105 27.36 17.78 1.04
CA TYR A 105 27.00 17.46 2.42
C TYR A 105 25.77 18.22 2.94
N PRO A 106 25.62 19.55 2.71
CA PRO A 106 24.43 20.27 3.15
C PRO A 106 23.13 19.72 2.53
N LEU A 107 23.16 19.36 1.25
CA LEU A 107 22.01 18.76 0.56
C LEU A 107 21.63 17.39 1.16
N ARG A 108 22.67 16.57 1.44
CA ARG A 108 22.46 15.27 2.11
C ARG A 108 21.87 15.45 3.51
N LEU A 109 22.33 16.44 4.27
CA LEU A 109 21.80 16.73 5.61
C LEU A 109 20.31 17.13 5.54
N ILE A 110 19.97 18.06 4.65
CA ILE A 110 18.57 18.49 4.43
C ILE A 110 17.69 17.28 4.04
N ALA A 111 18.15 16.47 3.08
CA ALA A 111 17.44 15.28 2.63
C ALA A 111 17.23 14.24 3.76
N THR A 112 18.21 14.11 4.66
CA THR A 112 18.10 13.22 5.83
C THR A 112 17.08 13.77 6.84
N ILE A 113 17.20 15.05 7.22
CA ILE A 113 16.24 15.70 8.13
C ILE A 113 14.81 15.61 7.57
N TYR A 114 14.65 15.89 6.28
CA TYR A 114 13.35 15.74 5.59
C TYR A 114 12.77 14.34 5.74
N THR A 115 13.58 13.32 5.44
CA THR A 115 13.13 11.92 5.50
C THR A 115 12.77 11.52 6.92
N ASP A 116 13.59 11.87 7.91
CA ASP A 116 13.35 11.53 9.31
C ASP A 116 12.10 12.23 9.85
N LEU A 117 11.90 13.52 9.48
CA LEU A 117 10.73 14.30 9.87
C LEU A 117 9.43 13.70 9.32
N PHE A 118 9.33 13.53 7.99
CA PHE A 118 8.09 13.09 7.37
C PHE A 118 7.77 11.61 7.59
N ARG A 119 8.76 10.77 7.87
CA ARG A 119 8.53 9.38 8.32
C ARG A 119 8.16 9.29 9.81
N GLY A 120 8.58 10.26 10.60
CA GLY A 120 8.26 10.31 12.03
C GLY A 120 6.88 10.91 12.34
N LEU A 121 6.28 11.64 11.41
CA LEU A 121 4.99 12.29 11.61
C LEU A 121 3.83 11.39 11.12
N PRO A 122 2.72 11.31 11.87
CA PRO A 122 1.49 10.70 11.36
C PRO A 122 0.97 11.45 10.13
N LEU A 123 0.62 10.72 9.05
CA LEU A 123 0.13 11.33 7.80
C LEU A 123 -1.04 12.29 8.02
N LEU A 124 -1.99 11.93 8.90
CA LEU A 124 -3.12 12.81 9.23
C LEU A 124 -2.67 14.15 9.79
N LEU A 125 -1.62 14.16 10.62
CA LEU A 125 -1.07 15.40 11.16
C LEU A 125 -0.44 16.25 10.05
N VAL A 126 0.31 15.64 9.13
CA VAL A 126 0.88 16.34 7.97
C VAL A 126 -0.23 16.95 7.11
N LEU A 127 -1.31 16.20 6.85
CA LEU A 127 -2.48 16.72 6.13
C LEU A 127 -3.06 17.95 6.79
N LEU A 128 -3.27 17.93 8.11
CA LEU A 128 -3.82 19.06 8.85
C LEU A 128 -2.86 20.26 8.85
N LEU A 129 -1.57 20.04 9.07
CA LEU A 129 -0.58 21.11 9.07
C LEU A 129 -0.45 21.78 7.69
N VAL A 130 -0.40 20.99 6.62
CA VAL A 130 -0.32 21.50 5.25
C VAL A 130 -1.64 22.11 4.82
N GLY A 131 -2.75 21.39 5.02
CA GLY A 131 -4.07 21.76 4.51
C GLY A 131 -4.70 22.95 5.23
N LEU A 132 -4.41 23.15 6.52
CA LEU A 132 -4.92 24.27 7.31
C LEU A 132 -3.85 25.36 7.54
N GLY A 133 -2.59 24.97 7.67
CA GLY A 133 -1.48 25.90 7.96
C GLY A 133 -1.11 26.76 6.76
N ILE A 134 -0.97 26.19 5.56
CA ILE A 134 -0.59 26.94 4.36
C ILE A 134 -1.62 28.02 4.00
N PRO A 135 -2.93 27.76 3.99
CA PRO A 135 -3.94 28.80 3.78
C PRO A 135 -3.85 29.95 4.79
N GLY A 136 -3.49 29.64 6.04
CA GLY A 136 -3.29 30.64 7.10
C GLY A 136 -2.19 31.66 6.80
N LEU A 137 -1.19 31.30 5.99
CA LEU A 137 -0.12 32.20 5.56
C LEU A 137 -0.56 33.22 4.51
N ARG A 138 -1.77 33.08 3.92
CA ARG A 138 -2.36 33.98 2.91
C ARG A 138 -1.44 34.30 1.72
N ILE A 139 -0.66 33.29 1.28
CA ILE A 139 0.26 33.43 0.15
C ILE A 139 -0.54 33.36 -1.16
N SER A 140 -0.63 34.44 -1.88
CA SER A 140 -1.56 34.64 -3.03
C SER A 140 -1.32 33.67 -4.21
N TRP A 141 -0.09 33.16 -4.38
CA TRP A 141 0.27 32.26 -5.47
C TRP A 141 0.12 30.78 -5.12
N ILE A 142 -0.19 30.43 -3.87
CA ILE A 142 -0.46 29.05 -3.44
C ILE A 142 -1.96 28.79 -3.51
N PRO A 143 -2.42 27.78 -4.26
CA PRO A 143 -3.84 27.41 -4.31
C PRO A 143 -4.37 26.95 -2.94
N ASN A 144 -5.51 27.52 -2.51
CA ASN A 144 -6.22 27.10 -1.29
C ASN A 144 -7.16 25.91 -1.52
N SER A 145 -6.89 25.07 -2.49
CA SER A 145 -7.69 23.89 -2.78
C SER A 145 -7.35 22.73 -1.83
N ALA A 146 -8.35 22.21 -1.12
CA ALA A 146 -8.21 21.04 -0.26
C ALA A 146 -7.61 19.83 -1.01
N VAL A 147 -7.96 19.67 -2.29
CA VAL A 147 -7.42 18.59 -3.16
C VAL A 147 -5.92 18.81 -3.40
N VAL A 148 -5.52 20.03 -3.76
CA VAL A 148 -4.11 20.35 -4.03
C VAL A 148 -3.28 20.21 -2.75
N LEU A 149 -3.70 20.82 -1.66
CA LEU A 149 -2.96 20.78 -0.39
C LEU A 149 -2.91 19.36 0.19
N GLY A 150 -4.01 18.59 0.07
CA GLY A 150 -4.03 17.18 0.44
C GLY A 150 -3.06 16.36 -0.41
N THR A 151 -3.02 16.60 -1.72
CA THR A 151 -2.05 15.94 -2.61
C THR A 151 -0.62 16.29 -2.23
N VAL A 152 -0.33 17.56 -1.92
CA VAL A 152 1.00 17.99 -1.44
C VAL A 152 1.39 17.27 -0.15
N ALA A 153 0.48 17.16 0.82
CA ALA A 153 0.75 16.45 2.07
C ALA A 153 1.08 14.96 1.85
N LEU A 154 0.32 14.31 0.95
CA LEU A 154 0.60 12.92 0.55
C LEU A 154 1.97 12.80 -0.12
N VAL A 155 2.31 13.72 -1.04
CA VAL A 155 3.62 13.74 -1.72
C VAL A 155 4.75 13.93 -0.72
N LEU A 156 4.64 14.89 0.20
CA LEU A 156 5.67 15.12 1.21
C LEU A 156 5.92 13.90 2.09
N THR A 157 4.87 13.23 2.51
CA THR A 157 4.97 12.06 3.38
C THR A 157 5.50 10.83 2.61
N TYR A 158 4.86 10.49 1.49
CA TYR A 158 5.21 9.26 0.77
C TYR A 158 6.56 9.35 0.05
N SER A 159 6.99 10.54 -0.40
CA SER A 159 8.34 10.68 -0.97
C SER A 159 9.46 10.40 0.04
N ALA A 160 9.22 10.65 1.33
CA ALA A 160 10.16 10.29 2.38
C ALA A 160 10.27 8.75 2.55
N TYR A 161 9.14 8.02 2.47
CA TYR A 161 9.13 6.55 2.48
C TYR A 161 9.82 5.99 1.24
N VAL A 162 9.45 6.46 0.05
CA VAL A 162 10.04 6.04 -1.23
C VAL A 162 11.55 6.32 -1.28
N ALA A 163 11.99 7.48 -0.79
CA ALA A 163 13.43 7.80 -0.70
C ALA A 163 14.20 6.77 0.14
N GLU A 164 13.63 6.34 1.26
CA GLU A 164 14.25 5.35 2.11
C GLU A 164 14.23 3.95 1.48
N VAL A 165 13.13 3.58 0.82
CA VAL A 165 13.05 2.31 0.06
C VAL A 165 14.12 2.26 -1.02
N ILE A 166 14.28 3.34 -1.80
CA ILE A 166 15.30 3.40 -2.87
C ILE A 166 16.70 3.32 -2.24
N ARG A 167 16.98 4.08 -1.18
CA ARG A 167 18.27 4.04 -0.48
C ARG A 167 18.59 2.63 0.02
N ALA A 168 17.64 2.01 0.73
CA ALA A 168 17.80 0.66 1.25
C ALA A 168 18.00 -0.38 0.14
N GLY A 169 17.32 -0.24 -0.99
CA GLY A 169 17.49 -1.11 -2.15
C GLY A 169 18.88 -1.02 -2.78
N ILE A 170 19.45 0.18 -2.85
CA ILE A 170 20.82 0.41 -3.35
C ILE A 170 21.85 -0.15 -2.36
N GLU A 171 21.69 0.12 -1.07
CA GLU A 171 22.61 -0.35 -0.03
C GLU A 171 22.50 -1.85 0.21
N GLY A 172 21.33 -2.44 -0.04
CA GLY A 172 21.08 -3.87 0.09
C GLY A 172 21.76 -4.75 -0.96
N VAL A 173 22.40 -4.16 -1.98
CA VAL A 173 23.21 -4.92 -2.94
C VAL A 173 24.52 -5.34 -2.28
N ASN A 174 24.77 -6.67 -2.27
CA ASN A 174 25.92 -7.25 -1.58
C ASN A 174 27.24 -6.56 -1.95
N PRO A 175 28.00 -6.05 -0.97
CA PRO A 175 29.28 -5.36 -1.21
C PRO A 175 30.29 -6.22 -1.99
N THR A 176 30.30 -7.55 -1.81
CA THR A 176 31.16 -8.47 -2.52
C THR A 176 30.97 -8.40 -4.04
N GLN A 177 29.74 -8.19 -4.51
CA GLN A 177 29.47 -8.04 -5.95
C GLN A 177 30.04 -6.75 -6.51
N ARG A 178 29.99 -5.67 -5.75
CA ARG A 178 30.64 -4.39 -6.12
C ARG A 178 32.16 -4.56 -6.18
N GLN A 179 32.76 -5.25 -5.20
CA GLN A 179 34.18 -5.53 -5.16
C GLN A 179 34.63 -6.43 -6.33
N ALA A 180 33.88 -7.49 -6.64
CA ALA A 180 34.14 -8.38 -7.76
C ALA A 180 34.09 -7.63 -9.11
N ALA A 181 33.08 -6.79 -9.32
CA ALA A 181 32.98 -5.96 -10.52
C ALA A 181 34.20 -5.02 -10.66
N ARG A 182 34.64 -4.40 -9.57
CA ARG A 182 35.84 -3.56 -9.54
C ARG A 182 37.11 -4.35 -9.82
N ALA A 183 37.24 -5.56 -9.30
CA ALA A 183 38.38 -6.46 -9.55
C ALA A 183 38.46 -6.90 -11.02
N LEU A 184 37.32 -6.98 -11.72
CA LEU A 184 37.22 -7.23 -13.16
C LEU A 184 37.50 -5.97 -14.02
N GLY A 185 37.89 -4.84 -13.41
CA GLY A 185 38.27 -3.61 -14.11
C GLY A 185 37.11 -2.66 -14.44
N LEU A 186 35.87 -2.92 -13.98
CA LEU A 186 34.80 -1.97 -14.20
C LEU A 186 35.05 -0.68 -13.41
N SER A 187 34.75 0.46 -14.03
CA SER A 187 34.73 1.76 -13.35
C SER A 187 33.61 1.83 -12.31
N GLN A 188 33.64 2.82 -11.43
CA GLN A 188 32.57 3.00 -10.43
C GLN A 188 31.20 3.20 -11.09
N SER A 189 31.13 3.99 -12.16
CA SER A 189 29.89 4.21 -12.91
C SER A 189 29.40 2.93 -13.58
N GLN A 190 30.28 2.17 -14.22
CA GLN A 190 29.96 0.88 -14.84
C GLN A 190 29.48 -0.14 -13.81
N THR A 191 30.14 -0.19 -12.63
CA THR A 191 29.70 -1.05 -11.52
C THR A 191 28.32 -0.66 -11.04
N LEU A 192 28.04 0.64 -10.90
CA LEU A 192 26.72 1.13 -10.52
C LEU A 192 25.66 0.73 -11.57
N GLU A 193 25.93 1.00 -12.83
CA GLU A 193 24.97 0.80 -13.93
C GLU A 193 24.70 -0.69 -14.22
N HIS A 194 25.75 -1.52 -14.30
CA HIS A 194 25.62 -2.90 -14.77
C HIS A 194 25.43 -3.93 -13.65
N VAL A 195 25.82 -3.61 -12.41
CA VAL A 195 25.75 -4.55 -11.28
C VAL A 195 24.78 -4.10 -10.21
N VAL A 196 24.91 -2.85 -9.75
CA VAL A 196 24.13 -2.36 -8.59
C VAL A 196 22.70 -2.00 -8.99
N LEU A 197 22.54 -1.15 -10.01
CA LEU A 197 21.24 -0.60 -10.38
C LEU A 197 20.21 -1.67 -10.78
N PRO A 198 20.57 -2.72 -11.60
CA PRO A 198 19.61 -3.77 -11.92
C PRO A 198 19.13 -4.57 -10.71
N GLN A 199 20.00 -4.77 -9.72
CA GLN A 199 19.65 -5.47 -8.49
C GLN A 199 18.87 -4.56 -7.54
N ALA A 200 19.30 -3.30 -7.38
CA ALA A 200 18.58 -2.31 -6.58
C ALA A 200 17.13 -2.14 -7.07
N LEU A 201 16.90 -2.01 -8.39
CA LEU A 201 15.56 -1.93 -8.96
C LEU A 201 14.69 -3.13 -8.61
N ARG A 202 15.26 -4.33 -8.59
CA ARG A 202 14.53 -5.53 -8.17
C ARG A 202 14.17 -5.48 -6.68
N ASN A 203 15.10 -5.03 -5.84
CA ASN A 203 14.91 -4.93 -4.40
C ASN A 203 13.87 -3.89 -4.01
N VAL A 204 13.77 -2.76 -4.73
CA VAL A 204 12.85 -1.66 -4.42
C VAL A 204 11.44 -1.87 -4.99
N THR A 205 11.29 -2.67 -6.05
CA THR A 205 10.00 -2.82 -6.72
C THR A 205 8.89 -3.35 -5.79
N PRO A 206 9.08 -4.44 -5.01
CA PRO A 206 8.02 -4.93 -4.13
C PRO A 206 7.57 -3.91 -3.07
N PRO A 207 8.48 -3.25 -2.30
CA PRO A 207 8.05 -2.24 -1.34
C PRO A 207 7.41 -1.01 -2.01
N LEU A 208 7.88 -0.53 -3.18
CA LEU A 208 7.22 0.56 -3.90
C LEU A 208 5.80 0.22 -4.33
N LEU A 209 5.56 -1.02 -4.77
CA LEU A 209 4.21 -1.49 -5.09
C LEU A 209 3.30 -1.55 -3.86
N ASN A 210 3.85 -1.89 -2.69
CA ASN A 210 3.10 -1.83 -1.41
C ASN A 210 2.79 -0.39 -1.01
N ASP A 211 3.72 0.54 -1.21
CA ASP A 211 3.51 1.97 -0.96
C ASP A 211 2.41 2.54 -1.87
N LEU A 212 2.37 2.15 -3.16
CA LEU A 212 1.29 2.51 -4.07
C LEU A 212 -0.09 2.05 -3.57
N VAL A 213 -0.19 0.79 -3.07
CA VAL A 213 -1.45 0.27 -2.49
C VAL A 213 -1.83 1.03 -1.21
N SER A 214 -0.86 1.45 -0.41
CA SER A 214 -1.09 2.25 0.78
C SER A 214 -1.54 3.67 0.42
N LEU A 215 -0.85 4.33 -0.51
CA LEU A 215 -1.21 5.65 -1.01
C LEU A 215 -2.62 5.68 -1.61
N GLN A 216 -3.04 4.60 -2.29
CA GLN A 216 -4.39 4.46 -2.82
C GLN A 216 -5.44 4.55 -1.71
N LYS A 217 -5.24 3.89 -0.58
CA LYS A 217 -6.16 3.96 0.57
C LYS A 217 -6.08 5.31 1.26
N ASP A 218 -4.88 5.83 1.44
CA ASP A 218 -4.61 7.08 2.15
C ASP A 218 -5.03 8.31 1.34
N SER A 219 -5.26 8.17 0.02
CA SER A 219 -5.90 9.22 -0.78
C SER A 219 -7.28 9.63 -0.25
N GLY A 220 -7.98 8.73 0.48
CA GLY A 220 -9.24 9.05 1.14
C GLY A 220 -9.11 9.99 2.35
N LEU A 221 -7.91 10.18 2.89
CA LEU A 221 -7.69 11.09 4.02
C LEU A 221 -7.82 12.57 3.65
N ILE A 222 -7.76 12.92 2.34
CA ILE A 222 -7.99 14.32 1.90
C ILE A 222 -9.38 14.82 2.24
N SER A 223 -10.33 13.91 2.49
CA SER A 223 -11.68 14.21 2.97
C SER A 223 -11.70 15.07 4.24
N VAL A 224 -10.68 14.93 5.10
CA VAL A 224 -10.53 15.69 6.35
C VAL A 224 -10.34 17.18 6.09
N LEU A 225 -9.74 17.53 4.95
CA LEU A 225 -9.57 18.92 4.52
C LEU A 225 -10.80 19.50 3.82
N GLY A 226 -11.88 18.71 3.69
CA GLY A 226 -13.12 19.13 3.04
C GLY A 226 -13.22 18.81 1.54
N ALA A 227 -12.21 18.13 0.94
CA ALA A 227 -12.34 17.63 -0.42
C ALA A 227 -13.50 16.63 -0.51
N VAL A 228 -14.37 16.80 -1.50
CA VAL A 228 -15.54 15.90 -1.69
C VAL A 228 -15.09 14.67 -2.46
N ASP A 229 -14.32 13.83 -1.77
CA ASP A 229 -13.90 12.50 -2.21
C ASP A 229 -14.95 11.44 -1.84
N ALA A 230 -14.63 10.15 -2.02
CA ALA A 230 -15.58 9.07 -1.72
C ALA A 230 -16.01 9.04 -0.24
N ILE A 231 -15.10 9.29 0.70
CA ILE A 231 -15.39 9.27 2.14
C ILE A 231 -16.25 10.49 2.53
N ARG A 232 -15.91 11.68 2.03
CA ARG A 232 -16.66 12.89 2.28
C ARG A 232 -18.06 12.84 1.66
N ALA A 233 -18.18 12.31 0.43
CA ALA A 233 -19.47 12.10 -0.23
C ALA A 233 -20.37 11.17 0.58
N ALA A 234 -19.82 10.05 1.09
CA ALA A 234 -20.53 9.16 2.00
C ALA A 234 -20.95 9.87 3.29
N GLY A 235 -20.06 10.68 3.88
CA GLY A 235 -20.34 11.47 5.08
C GLY A 235 -21.48 12.46 4.90
N ILE A 236 -21.54 13.16 3.77
CA ILE A 236 -22.62 14.10 3.44
C ILE A 236 -23.98 13.36 3.36
N GLN A 237 -24.02 12.22 2.67
CA GLN A 237 -25.23 11.40 2.57
C GLN A 237 -25.66 10.85 3.93
N THR A 238 -24.70 10.43 4.75
CA THR A 238 -24.95 9.94 6.12
C THR A 238 -25.52 11.06 7.00
N ALA A 239 -24.98 12.27 6.91
CA ALA A 239 -25.47 13.41 7.69
C ALA A 239 -26.91 13.81 7.30
N GLN A 240 -27.30 13.64 6.04
CA GLN A 240 -28.65 13.92 5.55
C GLN A 240 -29.68 12.86 5.95
N SER A 241 -29.27 11.60 6.00
CA SER A 241 -30.18 10.47 6.20
C SER A 241 -30.13 9.82 7.58
N PHE A 242 -29.13 10.18 8.40
CA PHE A 242 -28.81 9.48 9.66
C PHE A 242 -28.61 7.96 9.49
N ASN A 243 -28.24 7.54 8.27
CA ASN A 243 -27.98 6.15 7.92
C ASN A 243 -26.52 5.99 7.50
N PHE A 244 -25.84 4.96 8.01
CA PHE A 244 -24.41 4.74 7.81
C PHE A 244 -24.10 3.85 6.59
N THR A 245 -25.10 3.37 5.86
CA THR A 245 -24.91 2.56 4.64
C THR A 245 -24.01 3.25 3.59
N PRO A 246 -24.05 4.60 3.39
CA PRO A 246 -23.14 5.27 2.46
C PRO A 246 -21.65 5.00 2.75
N TYR A 247 -21.24 4.89 4.02
CA TYR A 247 -19.87 4.52 4.36
C TYR A 247 -19.51 3.08 3.98
N LEU A 248 -20.49 2.14 4.08
CA LEU A 248 -20.26 0.77 3.58
C LEU A 248 -20.11 0.76 2.06
N VAL A 249 -20.86 1.60 1.33
CA VAL A 249 -20.70 1.76 -0.12
C VAL A 249 -19.30 2.28 -0.45
N ALA A 250 -18.83 3.32 0.25
CA ALA A 250 -17.46 3.82 0.08
C ALA A 250 -16.41 2.74 0.38
N GLY A 251 -16.56 2.02 1.51
CA GLY A 251 -15.68 0.91 1.88
C GLY A 251 -15.66 -0.20 0.82
N ALA A 252 -16.82 -0.61 0.32
CA ALA A 252 -16.93 -1.62 -0.73
C ALA A 252 -16.23 -1.18 -2.02
N LEU A 253 -16.38 0.08 -2.44
CA LEU A 253 -15.72 0.62 -3.62
C LEU A 253 -14.20 0.70 -3.44
N PHE A 254 -13.70 1.12 -2.26
CA PHE A 254 -12.27 1.06 -1.95
C PHE A 254 -11.72 -0.37 -2.00
N VAL A 255 -12.45 -1.35 -1.45
CA VAL A 255 -12.07 -2.78 -1.48
C VAL A 255 -12.05 -3.30 -2.91
N LEU A 256 -13.07 -2.97 -3.72
CA LEU A 256 -13.14 -3.33 -5.15
C LEU A 256 -11.96 -2.78 -5.96
N LEU A 257 -11.44 -1.60 -5.59
CA LEU A 257 -10.26 -1.01 -6.21
C LEU A 257 -8.97 -1.63 -5.67
N THR A 258 -8.88 -1.82 -4.34
CA THR A 258 -7.66 -2.29 -3.67
C THR A 258 -7.34 -3.75 -4.00
N ILE A 259 -8.35 -4.64 -4.05
CA ILE A 259 -8.11 -6.07 -4.30
C ILE A 259 -7.45 -6.32 -5.65
N PRO A 260 -7.96 -5.80 -6.80
CA PRO A 260 -7.29 -5.96 -8.08
C PRO A 260 -5.88 -5.35 -8.10
N LEU A 261 -5.70 -4.17 -7.50
CA LEU A 261 -4.40 -3.52 -7.41
C LEU A 261 -3.41 -4.38 -6.62
N THR A 262 -3.79 -4.90 -5.44
CA THR A 262 -2.96 -5.80 -4.64
C THR A 262 -2.64 -7.09 -5.39
N ARG A 263 -3.62 -7.70 -6.07
CA ARG A 263 -3.37 -8.91 -6.88
C ARG A 263 -2.41 -8.67 -8.03
N PHE A 264 -2.51 -7.51 -8.66
CA PHE A 264 -1.58 -7.10 -9.71
C PHE A 264 -0.16 -6.90 -9.16
N THR A 265 0.00 -6.22 -8.03
CA THR A 265 1.31 -6.04 -7.37
C THR A 265 1.92 -7.38 -6.93
N ASP A 266 1.13 -8.27 -6.33
CA ASP A 266 1.55 -9.63 -5.97
C ASP A 266 2.01 -10.46 -7.19
N TRP A 267 1.30 -10.32 -8.31
CA TRP A 267 1.67 -11.00 -9.56
C TRP A 267 2.99 -10.48 -10.12
N LEU A 268 3.20 -9.15 -10.13
CA LEU A 268 4.47 -8.56 -10.56
C LEU A 268 5.63 -9.02 -9.70
N THR A 269 5.47 -9.00 -8.38
CA THR A 269 6.50 -9.45 -7.43
C THR A 269 6.85 -10.92 -7.66
N ARG A 270 5.86 -11.81 -7.74
CA ARG A 270 6.10 -13.25 -8.02
C ARG A 270 6.79 -13.50 -9.35
N LYS A 271 6.46 -12.70 -10.38
CA LYS A 271 7.12 -12.80 -11.69
C LYS A 271 8.60 -12.40 -11.62
N GLN A 272 8.95 -11.42 -10.80
CA GLN A 272 10.35 -11.04 -10.56
C GLN A 272 11.09 -12.13 -9.80
N ASP A 273 10.53 -12.68 -8.71
CA ASP A 273 11.14 -13.75 -7.92
C ASP A 273 11.39 -15.03 -8.75
N SER A 274 10.43 -15.40 -9.61
CA SER A 274 10.58 -16.58 -10.47
C SER A 274 11.72 -16.43 -11.47
N ARG A 275 11.94 -15.22 -12.01
CA ARG A 275 13.06 -14.91 -12.91
C ARG A 275 14.41 -14.96 -12.18
N GLN A 276 14.46 -14.52 -10.91
CA GLN A 276 15.68 -14.60 -10.08
C GLN A 276 16.09 -16.07 -9.82
N ARG A 277 15.13 -16.90 -9.45
CA ARG A 277 15.38 -18.35 -9.24
C ARG A 277 15.86 -19.06 -10.51
N ALA A 278 15.28 -18.71 -11.67
CA ALA A 278 15.68 -19.27 -12.96
C ALA A 278 17.11 -18.84 -13.38
N GLN A 279 17.60 -17.69 -12.90
CA GLN A 279 18.95 -17.18 -13.18
C GLN A 279 20.01 -17.63 -12.16
N GLY A 280 19.66 -18.52 -11.20
CA GLY A 280 20.60 -19.04 -10.20
C GLY A 280 21.10 -18.00 -9.19
N GLN A 281 20.42 -16.89 -9.06
CA GLN A 281 20.73 -15.84 -8.07
C GLN A 281 19.96 -16.16 -6.77
N TRP A 282 20.64 -16.84 -5.86
CA TRP A 282 20.18 -17.11 -4.48
C TRP A 282 20.66 -16.01 -3.54
#